data_a46b94b144be819308ceaa4df63e047a
#
_entry.id   a46b94b144be819308ceaa4df63e047a
#
_cell.length_a   1.000
_cell.length_b   1.000
_cell.length_c   1.000
_cell.angle_alpha   90.00
_cell.angle_beta   90.00
_cell.angle_gamma   90.00
#
_symmetry.space_group_name_H-M   'P 1'
#
loop_
_entity.id
_entity.type
_entity.pdbx_description
1 polymer ?
#
loop_
_entity_poly.entity_id
_entity_poly.type
_entity_poly.pdbx_seq_one_letter_code
_entity_poly.pdbx_strand_id
1 'polypeptide(L)'
;MFAKFIDETKIEKAPICIHVGNTTFVMPNAEQYASGEYYEVEEAVKPESKEFYHLVAKYELQDAGDSSYTIKKTDEEGNTTEEVFPVKMKKIIQHWDYVKDERPDYSDLIVGFIREKYSINDELAIQRQCDNSEEKKAEFDEYNAFCDACKAKAKEVLARYDGE
;
A
#
# COMPACT_ATOMS: atom_id res chain seq x y z
N MET A 1 -3.59 -7.32 15.73
CA MET A 1 -4.41 -8.00 14.68
C MET A 1 -3.83 -9.38 14.42
N PHE A 2 -4.67 -10.41 14.13
CA PHE A 2 -4.16 -11.74 13.74
C PHE A 2 -4.27 -11.92 12.22
N ALA A 3 -3.26 -12.57 11.62
CA ALA A 3 -3.19 -12.84 10.18
C ALA A 3 -2.39 -14.12 9.90
N LYS A 4 -2.63 -14.72 8.73
CA LYS A 4 -1.80 -15.77 8.16
C LYS A 4 -0.72 -15.14 7.29
N PHE A 5 0.53 -15.55 7.50
CA PHE A 5 1.64 -15.16 6.65
C PHE A 5 1.60 -15.95 5.34
N ILE A 6 1.54 -15.26 4.21
CA ILE A 6 1.55 -15.87 2.88
C ILE A 6 2.95 -15.76 2.28
N ASP A 7 3.48 -14.53 2.24
CA ASP A 7 4.85 -14.23 1.80
C ASP A 7 5.30 -12.88 2.37
N GLU A 8 6.49 -12.43 2.01
CA GLU A 8 7.08 -11.18 2.50
C GLU A 8 6.30 -9.90 2.13
N THR A 9 5.36 -9.99 1.20
CA THR A 9 4.55 -8.85 0.72
C THR A 9 3.08 -8.99 1.04
N LYS A 10 2.65 -10.17 1.53
CA LYS A 10 1.24 -10.48 1.68
C LYS A 10 0.92 -11.25 2.94
N ILE A 11 -0.08 -10.76 3.66
CA ILE A 11 -0.73 -11.47 4.76
C ILE A 11 -2.23 -11.58 4.49
N GLU A 12 -2.86 -12.58 5.09
CA GLU A 12 -4.31 -12.79 5.05
C GLU A 12 -4.88 -12.61 6.45
N LYS A 13 -5.82 -11.67 6.60
CA LYS A 13 -6.44 -11.37 7.89
C LYS A 13 -7.19 -12.60 8.43
N ALA A 14 -6.98 -12.90 9.71
CA ALA A 14 -7.66 -14.00 10.37
C ALA A 14 -9.18 -13.79 10.42
N PRO A 15 -9.97 -14.83 10.12
CA PRO A 15 -11.42 -14.81 10.31
C PRO A 15 -11.80 -14.87 11.80
N ILE A 16 -13.04 -14.49 12.12
CA ILE A 16 -13.60 -14.58 13.47
C ILE A 16 -13.74 -16.04 13.95
N CYS A 17 -13.92 -16.97 13.00
CA CYS A 17 -14.03 -18.40 13.25
C CYS A 17 -12.95 -19.12 12.46
N ILE A 18 -12.21 -20.04 13.12
CA ILE A 18 -11.24 -20.91 12.47
C ILE A 18 -11.58 -22.37 12.69
N HIS A 19 -11.17 -23.21 11.74
CA HIS A 19 -11.30 -24.66 11.83
C HIS A 19 -9.92 -25.28 11.93
N VAL A 20 -9.70 -26.10 12.97
CA VAL A 20 -8.45 -26.83 13.17
C VAL A 20 -8.80 -28.30 13.39
N GLY A 21 -8.49 -29.15 12.43
CA GLY A 21 -8.96 -30.53 12.42
C GLY A 21 -10.49 -30.61 12.47
N ASN A 22 -11.03 -31.28 13.48
CA ASN A 22 -12.49 -31.42 13.69
C ASN A 22 -13.06 -30.36 14.66
N THR A 23 -12.26 -29.37 15.08
CA THR A 23 -12.67 -28.37 16.07
C THR A 23 -12.86 -27.01 15.40
N THR A 24 -13.96 -26.34 15.73
CA THR A 24 -14.25 -24.98 15.33
C THR A 24 -14.08 -24.05 16.52
N PHE A 25 -13.24 -23.05 16.39
CA PHE A 25 -13.06 -21.98 17.37
C PHE A 25 -13.78 -20.72 16.91
N VAL A 26 -14.63 -20.18 17.76
CA VAL A 26 -15.31 -18.89 17.57
C VAL A 26 -14.64 -17.87 18.47
N MET A 27 -14.20 -16.76 17.92
CA MET A 27 -13.39 -15.74 18.61
C MET A 27 -12.15 -16.36 19.30
N PRO A 28 -11.27 -17.04 18.54
CA PRO A 28 -10.14 -17.78 19.09
C PRO A 28 -9.21 -16.87 19.91
N ASN A 29 -8.58 -17.44 20.94
CA ASN A 29 -7.42 -16.80 21.59
C ASN A 29 -6.15 -16.94 20.72
N ALA A 30 -5.02 -16.36 21.17
CA ALA A 30 -3.77 -16.34 20.42
C ALA A 30 -3.25 -17.74 20.08
N GLU A 31 -3.31 -18.68 21.05
CA GLU A 31 -2.84 -20.06 20.89
C GLU A 31 -3.73 -20.85 19.92
N GLN A 32 -5.05 -20.63 19.99
CA GLN A 32 -5.99 -21.24 19.06
C GLN A 32 -5.82 -20.69 17.64
N TYR A 33 -5.60 -19.38 17.48
CA TYR A 33 -5.23 -18.78 16.19
C TYR A 33 -3.94 -19.38 15.65
N ALA A 34 -2.90 -19.51 16.49
CA ALA A 34 -1.62 -20.08 16.08
C ALA A 34 -1.73 -21.54 15.64
N SER A 35 -2.65 -22.34 16.21
CA SER A 35 -2.92 -23.70 15.75
C SER A 35 -3.51 -23.77 14.33
N GLY A 36 -4.14 -22.68 13.85
CA GLY A 36 -4.62 -22.49 12.49
C GLY A 36 -3.64 -21.71 11.59
N GLU A 37 -2.40 -21.51 12.07
CA GLU A 37 -1.35 -20.73 11.37
C GLU A 37 -1.68 -19.23 11.22
N TYR A 38 -2.50 -18.67 12.12
CA TYR A 38 -2.74 -17.24 12.21
C TYR A 38 -1.97 -16.68 13.40
N TYR A 39 -1.17 -15.66 13.17
CA TYR A 39 -0.26 -15.09 14.16
C TYR A 39 -0.53 -13.62 14.40
N GLU A 40 -0.10 -13.10 15.55
CA GLU A 40 -0.21 -11.69 15.85
C GLU A 40 0.67 -10.87 14.91
N VAL A 41 0.11 -9.79 14.36
CA VAL A 41 0.84 -8.83 13.52
C VAL A 41 1.29 -7.65 14.37
N GLU A 42 2.59 -7.45 14.45
CA GLU A 42 3.22 -6.26 15.03
C GLU A 42 3.37 -5.23 13.90
N GLU A 43 2.50 -4.21 13.93
CA GLU A 43 2.41 -3.19 12.90
C GLU A 43 3.49 -2.13 13.10
N ALA A 44 4.27 -1.85 12.06
CA ALA A 44 5.21 -0.73 12.06
C ALA A 44 4.49 0.59 11.77
N VAL A 45 4.97 1.67 12.39
CA VAL A 45 4.50 3.02 12.07
C VAL A 45 4.85 3.31 10.61
N LYS A 46 3.84 3.72 9.84
CA LYS A 46 4.04 4.10 8.44
C LYS A 46 4.90 5.35 8.37
N PRO A 47 6.06 5.33 7.67
CA PRO A 47 6.93 6.50 7.56
C PRO A 47 6.29 7.59 6.68
N GLU A 48 6.88 8.79 6.72
CA GLU A 48 6.47 9.89 5.87
C GLU A 48 6.68 9.57 4.38
N SER A 49 5.90 10.21 3.51
CA SER A 49 6.07 10.07 2.06
C SER A 49 7.38 10.74 1.61
N LYS A 50 8.08 10.09 0.69
CA LYS A 50 9.28 10.62 0.03
C LYS A 50 8.96 10.87 -1.43
N GLU A 51 9.43 12.00 -2.01
CA GLU A 51 9.25 12.31 -3.42
C GLU A 51 9.89 11.20 -4.29
N PHE A 52 9.20 10.76 -5.34
CA PHE A 52 9.59 9.67 -6.25
C PHE A 52 9.67 8.27 -5.63
N TYR A 53 9.08 8.07 -4.47
CA TYR A 53 9.04 6.76 -3.83
C TYR A 53 7.63 6.46 -3.34
N HIS A 54 7.21 5.23 -3.50
CA HIS A 54 6.05 4.69 -2.79
C HIS A 54 6.48 3.73 -1.69
N LEU A 55 5.62 3.57 -0.70
CA LEU A 55 5.85 2.69 0.44
C LEU A 55 5.22 1.32 0.18
N VAL A 56 6.01 0.28 0.33
CA VAL A 56 5.57 -1.11 0.26
C VAL A 56 5.67 -1.72 1.65
N ALA A 57 4.56 -2.29 2.14
CA ALA A 57 4.59 -3.06 3.36
C ALA A 57 5.30 -4.40 3.11
N LYS A 58 6.23 -4.74 4.00
CA LYS A 58 6.92 -6.02 4.03
C LYS A 58 6.62 -6.73 5.34
N TYR A 59 6.64 -8.03 5.31
CA TYR A 59 6.32 -8.88 6.45
C TYR A 59 7.38 -9.94 6.65
N GLU A 60 7.71 -10.20 7.90
CA GLU A 60 8.64 -11.25 8.31
C GLU A 60 7.98 -12.13 9.39
N LEU A 61 8.16 -13.42 9.28
CA LEU A 61 7.67 -14.38 10.25
C LEU A 61 8.78 -14.74 11.24
N GLN A 62 8.57 -14.43 12.52
CA GLN A 62 9.54 -14.69 13.59
C GLN A 62 8.97 -15.70 14.61
N ASP A 63 9.83 -16.57 15.12
CA ASP A 63 9.46 -17.49 16.20
C ASP A 63 9.25 -16.72 17.51
N ALA A 64 8.16 -17.03 18.22
CA ALA A 64 7.78 -16.42 19.49
C ALA A 64 7.68 -17.44 20.64
N GLY A 65 8.25 -18.65 20.46
CA GLY A 65 8.32 -19.70 21.45
C GLY A 65 7.18 -20.72 21.37
N ASP A 66 7.07 -21.53 22.40
CA ASP A 66 6.06 -22.58 22.49
C ASP A 66 4.98 -22.20 23.52
N SER A 67 3.74 -22.57 23.24
CA SER A 67 2.59 -22.39 24.13
C SER A 67 1.66 -23.58 24.01
N SER A 68 0.50 -23.52 24.62
CA SER A 68 -0.52 -24.55 24.51
C SER A 68 -1.92 -23.99 24.76
N TYR A 69 -2.93 -24.64 24.23
CA TYR A 69 -4.32 -24.39 24.60
C TYR A 69 -5.01 -25.66 25.05
N THR A 70 -6.07 -25.50 25.81
CA THR A 70 -6.83 -26.64 26.40
C THR A 70 -8.23 -26.67 25.80
N ILE A 71 -8.67 -27.86 25.40
CA ILE A 71 -10.05 -28.11 25.01
C ILE A 71 -10.70 -28.94 26.13
N LYS A 72 -11.85 -28.45 26.63
CA LYS A 72 -12.70 -29.18 27.56
C LYS A 72 -13.77 -29.91 26.77
N LYS A 73 -13.84 -31.24 26.96
CA LYS A 73 -14.88 -32.09 26.39
C LYS A 73 -15.72 -32.62 27.52
N THR A 74 -17.03 -32.43 27.45
CA THR A 74 -17.98 -33.02 28.41
C THR A 74 -18.74 -34.16 27.73
N ASP A 75 -18.72 -35.34 28.32
CA ASP A 75 -19.47 -36.48 27.80
C ASP A 75 -20.97 -36.40 28.14
N GLU A 76 -21.74 -37.37 27.66
CA GLU A 76 -23.18 -37.43 27.91
C GLU A 76 -23.53 -37.68 29.38
N GLU A 77 -22.57 -38.16 30.17
CA GLU A 77 -22.70 -38.42 31.58
C GLU A 77 -22.30 -37.22 32.47
N GLY A 78 -21.86 -36.10 31.84
CA GLY A 78 -21.46 -34.87 32.52
C GLY A 78 -20.01 -34.84 33.01
N ASN A 79 -19.19 -35.87 32.70
CA ASN A 79 -17.78 -35.87 33.04
C ASN A 79 -17.01 -34.97 32.07
N THR A 80 -16.17 -34.11 32.63
CA THR A 80 -15.34 -33.20 31.83
C THR A 80 -13.91 -33.70 31.75
N THR A 81 -13.42 -33.88 30.55
CA THR A 81 -12.00 -34.18 30.26
C THR A 81 -11.34 -32.96 29.65
N GLU A 82 -10.08 -32.72 30.05
CA GLU A 82 -9.25 -31.63 29.51
C GLU A 82 -8.14 -32.24 28.63
N GLU A 83 -8.03 -31.77 27.42
CA GLU A 83 -7.00 -32.17 26.46
C GLU A 83 -6.13 -30.96 26.11
N VAL A 84 -4.81 -31.07 26.35
CA VAL A 84 -3.84 -29.98 26.11
C VAL A 84 -3.17 -30.17 24.76
N PHE A 85 -3.20 -29.15 23.97
CA PHE A 85 -2.60 -29.12 22.62
C PHE A 85 -1.40 -28.18 22.60
N PRO A 86 -0.19 -28.67 22.38
CA PRO A 86 0.99 -27.82 22.21
C PRO A 86 0.89 -27.05 20.85
N VAL A 87 1.35 -25.81 20.83
CA VAL A 87 1.38 -24.96 19.66
C VAL A 87 2.66 -24.13 19.63
N LYS A 88 3.23 -23.97 18.44
CA LYS A 88 4.35 -23.05 18.20
C LYS A 88 3.81 -21.66 17.91
N MET A 89 4.19 -20.73 18.76
CA MET A 89 3.83 -19.33 18.59
C MET A 89 4.81 -18.67 17.62
N LYS A 90 4.28 -17.82 16.75
CA LYS A 90 5.04 -16.95 15.88
C LYS A 90 4.46 -15.55 15.91
N LYS A 91 5.22 -14.58 15.44
CA LYS A 91 4.77 -13.20 15.19
C LYS A 91 5.05 -12.83 13.75
N ILE A 92 4.18 -12.02 13.19
CA ILE A 92 4.39 -11.38 11.90
C ILE A 92 4.84 -9.95 12.18
N ILE A 93 6.06 -9.61 11.81
CA ILE A 93 6.61 -8.27 11.96
C ILE A 93 6.41 -7.53 10.63
N GLN A 94 5.71 -6.40 10.68
CA GLN A 94 5.58 -5.51 9.54
C GLN A 94 6.72 -4.49 9.55
N HIS A 95 7.27 -4.20 8.38
CA HIS A 95 8.14 -3.04 8.14
C HIS A 95 7.77 -2.39 6.81
N TRP A 96 8.34 -1.20 6.55
CA TRP A 96 8.04 -0.41 5.37
C TRP A 96 9.31 -0.18 4.57
N ASP A 97 9.28 -0.51 3.28
CA ASP A 97 10.35 -0.21 2.35
C ASP A 97 9.94 0.92 1.41
N TYR A 98 10.90 1.80 1.11
CA TYR A 98 10.77 2.77 0.03
C TYR A 98 11.18 2.13 -1.29
N VAL A 99 10.25 2.04 -2.22
CA VAL A 99 10.51 1.58 -3.59
C VAL A 99 10.46 2.79 -4.50
N LYS A 100 11.55 3.02 -5.27
CA LYS A 100 11.63 4.14 -6.21
C LYS A 100 10.61 3.94 -7.32
N ASP A 101 9.83 4.99 -7.63
CA ASP A 101 8.86 4.98 -8.72
C ASP A 101 9.57 4.89 -10.07
N GLU A 102 8.83 4.53 -11.12
CA GLU A 102 9.35 4.61 -12.48
C GLU A 102 9.70 6.05 -12.84
N ARG A 103 10.76 6.23 -13.64
CA ARG A 103 11.16 7.54 -14.09
C ARG A 103 10.05 8.18 -14.91
N PRO A 104 9.58 9.39 -14.53
CA PRO A 104 8.55 10.07 -15.29
C PRO A 104 8.99 10.35 -16.75
N ASP A 105 8.07 10.22 -17.69
CA ASP A 105 8.33 10.64 -19.06
C ASP A 105 8.28 12.17 -19.19
N TYR A 106 9.22 12.73 -19.95
CA TYR A 106 9.33 14.18 -20.13
C TYR A 106 8.08 14.78 -20.80
N SER A 107 7.55 14.09 -21.80
CA SER A 107 6.38 14.56 -22.55
C SER A 107 5.13 14.52 -21.70
N ASP A 108 4.97 13.46 -20.90
CA ASP A 108 3.82 13.31 -20.00
C ASP A 108 3.82 14.37 -18.90
N LEU A 109 4.99 14.71 -18.36
CA LEU A 109 5.14 15.82 -17.40
C LEU A 109 4.71 17.15 -18.00
N ILE A 110 5.17 17.47 -19.22
CA ILE A 110 4.80 18.73 -19.90
C ILE A 110 3.29 18.78 -20.12
N VAL A 111 2.72 17.72 -20.68
CA VAL A 111 1.28 17.64 -20.93
C VAL A 111 0.51 17.78 -19.62
N GLY A 112 0.92 17.08 -18.54
CA GLY A 112 0.31 17.20 -17.23
C GLY A 112 0.29 18.64 -16.73
N PHE A 113 1.43 19.35 -16.76
CA PHE A 113 1.53 20.73 -16.31
C PHE A 113 0.70 21.70 -17.17
N ILE A 114 0.65 21.49 -18.49
CA ILE A 114 -0.19 22.31 -19.37
C ILE A 114 -1.67 22.11 -19.03
N ARG A 115 -2.10 20.86 -18.73
CA ARG A 115 -3.49 20.52 -18.36
C ARG A 115 -3.93 21.08 -17.02
N GLU A 116 -3.01 21.50 -16.15
CA GLU A 116 -3.35 22.21 -14.91
C GLU A 116 -4.04 23.57 -15.18
N LYS A 117 -3.73 24.22 -16.34
CA LYS A 117 -4.25 25.55 -16.71
C LYS A 117 -5.12 25.55 -17.96
N TYR A 118 -4.77 24.78 -18.98
CA TYR A 118 -5.41 24.78 -20.29
C TYR A 118 -5.98 23.40 -20.64
N SER A 119 -7.25 23.36 -21.04
CA SER A 119 -7.81 22.17 -21.69
C SER A 119 -7.33 22.05 -23.14
N ILE A 120 -7.52 20.88 -23.77
CA ILE A 120 -7.25 20.68 -25.20
C ILE A 120 -8.06 21.67 -26.05
N ASN A 121 -9.31 21.96 -25.66
CA ASN A 121 -10.19 22.87 -26.37
C ASN A 121 -9.68 24.32 -26.26
N ASP A 122 -9.17 24.74 -25.10
CA ASP A 122 -8.58 26.06 -24.93
C ASP A 122 -7.35 26.25 -25.83
N GLU A 123 -6.46 25.27 -25.87
CA GLU A 123 -5.28 25.28 -26.73
C GLU A 123 -5.66 25.42 -28.21
N LEU A 124 -6.63 24.61 -28.65
CA LEU A 124 -7.09 24.68 -30.04
C LEU A 124 -7.77 26.01 -30.35
N ALA A 125 -8.51 26.60 -29.41
CA ALA A 125 -9.13 27.91 -29.58
C ALA A 125 -8.09 29.02 -29.68
N ILE A 126 -7.10 29.03 -28.78
CA ILE A 126 -5.99 30.00 -28.78
C ILE A 126 -5.22 29.93 -30.10
N GLN A 127 -4.83 28.73 -30.55
CA GLN A 127 -4.09 28.53 -31.79
C GLN A 127 -4.86 28.97 -33.04
N ARG A 128 -6.19 28.70 -33.11
CA ARG A 128 -7.03 29.06 -34.26
C ARG A 128 -7.33 30.54 -34.34
N GLN A 129 -7.25 31.26 -33.21
CA GLN A 129 -7.65 32.65 -33.13
C GLN A 129 -6.48 33.63 -33.07
N CYS A 130 -5.22 33.15 -33.01
CA CYS A 130 -4.04 33.95 -32.74
C CYS A 130 -3.85 35.12 -33.72
N ASP A 131 -4.30 34.99 -34.97
CA ASP A 131 -4.17 36.04 -36.01
C ASP A 131 -5.39 36.95 -36.10
N ASN A 132 -6.44 36.76 -35.29
CA ASN A 132 -7.70 37.48 -35.42
C ASN A 132 -7.63 38.94 -34.88
N SER A 133 -6.78 39.19 -33.88
CA SER A 133 -6.57 40.51 -33.27
C SER A 133 -5.29 40.57 -32.46
N GLU A 134 -4.81 41.78 -32.15
CA GLU A 134 -3.62 41.95 -31.26
C GLU A 134 -3.85 41.35 -29.88
N GLU A 135 -5.09 41.40 -29.37
CA GLU A 135 -5.45 40.76 -28.08
C GLU A 135 -5.31 39.23 -28.15
N LYS A 136 -5.77 38.61 -29.23
CA LYS A 136 -5.64 37.16 -29.46
C LYS A 136 -4.20 36.73 -29.69
N LYS A 137 -3.41 37.55 -30.28
CA LYS A 137 -1.98 37.32 -30.38
C LYS A 137 -1.28 37.39 -29.04
N ALA A 138 -1.63 38.35 -28.21
CA ALA A 138 -1.10 38.41 -26.83
C ALA A 138 -1.49 37.19 -26.00
N GLU A 139 -2.71 36.67 -26.13
CA GLU A 139 -3.17 35.44 -25.51
C GLU A 139 -2.36 34.19 -25.96
N PHE A 140 -2.06 34.13 -27.24
CA PHE A 140 -1.20 33.10 -27.83
C PHE A 140 0.25 33.17 -27.31
N ASP A 141 0.81 34.38 -27.22
CA ASP A 141 2.14 34.61 -26.68
C ASP A 141 2.23 34.22 -25.18
N GLU A 142 1.18 34.53 -24.38
CA GLU A 142 1.08 34.09 -22.98
C GLU A 142 1.02 32.57 -22.89
N TYR A 143 0.23 31.91 -23.73
CA TYR A 143 0.16 30.46 -23.79
C TYR A 143 1.52 29.82 -24.11
N ASN A 144 2.26 30.36 -25.11
CA ASN A 144 3.58 29.85 -25.45
C ASN A 144 4.59 30.02 -24.31
N ALA A 145 4.58 31.18 -23.64
CA ALA A 145 5.43 31.44 -22.49
C ALA A 145 5.11 30.45 -21.35
N PHE A 146 3.84 30.13 -21.13
CA PHE A 146 3.42 29.13 -20.16
C PHE A 146 3.90 27.72 -20.53
N CYS A 147 3.79 27.32 -21.80
CA CYS A 147 4.33 26.05 -22.30
C CYS A 147 5.84 25.93 -22.07
N ASP A 148 6.60 27.01 -22.31
CA ASP A 148 8.05 27.02 -22.07
C ASP A 148 8.39 26.91 -20.58
N ALA A 149 7.60 27.53 -19.70
CA ALA A 149 7.73 27.35 -18.26
C ALA A 149 7.41 25.90 -17.84
N CYS A 150 6.41 25.24 -18.44
CA CYS A 150 6.11 23.83 -18.20
C CYS A 150 7.27 22.91 -18.62
N LYS A 151 7.93 23.19 -19.75
CA LYS A 151 9.13 22.46 -20.19
C LYS A 151 10.29 22.62 -19.21
N ALA A 152 10.51 23.82 -18.68
CA ALA A 152 11.53 24.07 -17.68
C ALA A 152 11.23 23.30 -16.39
N LYS A 153 9.99 23.39 -15.89
CA LYS A 153 9.52 22.65 -14.71
C LYS A 153 9.70 21.14 -14.88
N ALA A 154 9.38 20.58 -16.06
CA ALA A 154 9.57 19.16 -16.34
C ALA A 154 11.05 18.74 -16.28
N LYS A 155 11.97 19.56 -16.79
CA LYS A 155 13.41 19.32 -16.68
C LYS A 155 13.89 19.33 -15.22
N GLU A 156 13.38 20.23 -14.40
CA GLU A 156 13.71 20.30 -12.97
C GLU A 156 13.23 19.07 -12.23
N VAL A 157 12.02 18.57 -12.50
CA VAL A 157 11.50 17.32 -11.91
C VAL A 157 12.40 16.14 -12.27
N LEU A 158 12.78 16.00 -13.54
CA LEU A 158 13.66 14.92 -13.99
C LEU A 158 15.06 15.02 -13.37
N ALA A 159 15.62 16.24 -13.27
CA ALA A 159 16.92 16.44 -12.63
C ALA A 159 16.90 16.05 -11.14
N ARG A 160 15.79 16.34 -10.42
CA ARG A 160 15.61 15.87 -9.02
C ARG A 160 15.49 14.36 -8.96
N TYR A 161 14.70 13.75 -9.85
CA TYR A 161 14.57 12.29 -9.91
C TYR A 161 15.92 11.60 -10.17
N ASP A 162 16.72 12.12 -11.10
CA ASP A 162 18.00 11.55 -11.49
C ASP A 162 19.11 11.80 -10.43
N GLY A 163 18.92 12.78 -9.54
CA GLY A 163 19.81 13.12 -8.43
C GLY A 163 19.55 12.38 -7.12
N GLU A 164 18.43 11.69 -6.98
CA GLU A 164 18.02 10.83 -5.85
C GLU A 164 18.53 9.38 -6.05
#